data_5dffdbe5dd08a5b9f6bdb7d05e72028c
#
_entry.id   5dffdbe5dd08a5b9f6bdb7d05e72028c
#
_cell.length_a   1.000
_cell.length_b   1.000
_cell.length_c   1.000
_cell.angle_alpha   90.00
_cell.angle_beta   90.00
_cell.angle_gamma   90.00
#
_symmetry.space_group_name_H-M   'P 1'
#
loop_
_entity.id
_entity.type
_entity.pdbx_description
1 polymer ?
#
loop_
_entity_poly.entity_id
_entity_poly.type
_entity_poly.pdbx_seq_one_letter_code
_entity_poly.pdbx_strand_id
1 'polypeptide(L)'
;MHFLPLIGRFFPQSAQSILLVAALSGWTSTLFAQSTYLSPDEDQYHLIDRYEAKSGVITNQFFTGVKPYQRQAVVAFFGGLDSLGLLQSNADKFNRDYFTIDSWEFSRTPERMSKKSLPWNIYKVKSDFGHVDTDGFDLHMSPVLYVGYGKDNTLSEPVWQNTRGVELRANIDGKVGVYSFISENQAV
;
A
#
# COMPACT_ATOMS: atom_id res chain seq x y z
N MET A 1 3.56 -15.24 69.78
CA MET A 1 2.18 -14.75 69.68
C MET A 1 2.21 -13.50 68.85
N HIS A 2 2.00 -13.59 67.58
CA HIS A 2 1.68 -12.45 66.74
C HIS A 2 0.73 -12.89 65.61
N PHE A 3 -0.50 -12.43 65.75
CA PHE A 3 -1.56 -12.57 64.73
C PHE A 3 -1.33 -11.62 63.57
N LEU A 4 -1.24 -12.17 62.38
CA LEU A 4 -1.41 -11.41 61.17
C LEU A 4 -2.87 -11.59 60.67
N PRO A 5 -3.64 -10.55 60.47
CA PRO A 5 -4.97 -10.70 59.94
C PRO A 5 -4.92 -10.95 58.43
N LEU A 6 -5.52 -12.04 58.00
CA LEU A 6 -5.91 -12.32 56.61
C LEU A 6 -6.92 -11.28 56.17
N ILE A 7 -6.48 -10.34 55.39
CA ILE A 7 -7.40 -9.49 54.61
C ILE A 7 -7.65 -10.19 53.25
N GLY A 8 -8.47 -11.23 53.34
CA GLY A 8 -9.11 -11.83 52.16
C GLY A 8 -10.30 -10.97 51.77
N ARG A 9 -10.13 -10.07 50.83
CA ARG A 9 -11.23 -9.24 50.39
C ARG A 9 -11.97 -9.85 49.24
N PHE A 10 -13.20 -10.14 49.49
CA PHE A 10 -14.28 -10.41 48.57
C PHE A 10 -14.43 -9.25 47.58
N PHE A 11 -13.84 -9.33 46.41
CA PHE A 11 -14.36 -8.67 45.26
C PHE A 11 -15.28 -9.65 44.53
N PRO A 12 -16.56 -9.30 44.31
CA PRO A 12 -17.44 -10.18 43.55
C PRO A 12 -16.83 -10.41 42.16
N GLN A 13 -16.92 -11.65 41.66
CA GLN A 13 -16.35 -12.03 40.35
C GLN A 13 -16.78 -11.09 39.19
N SER A 14 -17.97 -10.49 39.31
CA SER A 14 -18.45 -9.48 38.41
C SER A 14 -17.59 -8.20 38.37
N ALA A 15 -17.06 -7.75 39.51
CA ALA A 15 -16.21 -6.58 39.60
C ALA A 15 -14.81 -6.83 39.00
N GLN A 16 -14.28 -8.04 39.13
CA GLN A 16 -13.01 -8.44 38.51
C GLN A 16 -13.15 -8.50 36.98
N SER A 17 -14.25 -9.01 36.47
CA SER A 17 -14.53 -9.06 35.02
C SER A 17 -14.69 -7.66 34.42
N ILE A 18 -15.35 -6.74 35.13
CA ILE A 18 -15.51 -5.34 34.69
C ILE A 18 -14.17 -4.61 34.70
N LEU A 19 -13.31 -4.85 35.69
CA LEU A 19 -11.97 -4.26 35.75
C LEU A 19 -11.07 -4.79 34.62
N LEU A 20 -11.18 -6.07 34.28
CA LEU A 20 -10.42 -6.68 33.18
C LEU A 20 -10.86 -6.12 31.82
N VAL A 21 -12.16 -5.96 31.60
CA VAL A 21 -12.72 -5.36 30.38
C VAL A 21 -12.34 -3.87 30.30
N ALA A 22 -12.37 -3.13 31.39
CA ALA A 22 -11.95 -1.74 31.45
C ALA A 22 -10.44 -1.57 31.22
N ALA A 23 -9.61 -2.50 31.69
CA ALA A 23 -8.17 -2.50 31.44
C ALA A 23 -7.84 -2.83 29.97
N LEU A 24 -8.59 -3.72 29.32
CA LEU A 24 -8.46 -4.06 27.91
C LEU A 24 -8.97 -2.94 26.99
N SER A 25 -10.01 -2.21 27.39
CA SER A 25 -10.51 -1.06 26.62
C SER A 25 -9.68 0.22 26.77
N GLY A 26 -8.89 0.33 27.84
CA GLY A 26 -7.97 1.47 28.05
C GLY A 26 -6.71 1.44 27.18
N TRP A 27 -6.45 0.36 26.47
CA TRP A 27 -5.32 0.23 25.54
C TRP A 27 -5.73 0.40 24.08
N THR A 28 -6.76 1.18 23.80
CA THR A 28 -6.92 1.72 22.45
C THR A 28 -5.85 2.79 22.23
N SER A 29 -4.59 2.35 22.11
CA SER A 29 -3.60 3.14 21.39
C SER A 29 -4.25 3.48 20.05
N THR A 30 -4.24 4.74 19.69
CA THR A 30 -4.59 5.20 18.33
C THR A 30 -3.70 4.38 17.39
N LEU A 31 -4.27 3.31 16.84
CA LEU A 31 -3.64 2.56 15.77
C LEU A 31 -3.56 3.55 14.61
N PHE A 32 -2.40 4.17 14.45
CA PHE A 32 -2.12 4.91 13.25
C PHE A 32 -2.28 3.93 12.10
N ALA A 33 -3.13 4.30 11.18
CA ALA A 33 -3.46 3.55 9.99
C ALA A 33 -2.19 3.01 9.34
N GLN A 34 -2.11 1.70 9.18
CA GLN A 34 -1.11 1.13 8.30
C GLN A 34 -1.56 1.39 6.88
N SER A 35 -1.00 2.43 6.26
CA SER A 35 -1.12 2.66 4.83
C SER A 35 -0.59 1.44 4.08
N THR A 36 -1.16 1.17 2.92
CA THR A 36 -0.59 0.19 2.00
C THR A 36 0.82 0.61 1.58
N TYR A 37 1.69 -0.38 1.33
CA TYR A 37 3.08 -0.15 0.95
C TYR A 37 3.27 -0.38 -0.56
N LEU A 38 4.30 0.24 -1.13
CA LEU A 38 4.80 -0.12 -2.45
C LEU A 38 5.43 -1.52 -2.37
N SER A 39 5.17 -2.36 -3.36
CA SER A 39 5.80 -3.68 -3.42
C SER A 39 7.33 -3.55 -3.52
N PRO A 40 8.12 -4.34 -2.78
CA PRO A 40 9.58 -4.27 -2.85
C PRO A 40 10.16 -4.59 -4.22
N ASP A 41 9.45 -5.38 -5.03
CA ASP A 41 9.88 -5.86 -6.34
C ASP A 41 9.59 -4.87 -7.48
N GLU A 42 8.99 -3.71 -7.16
CA GLU A 42 8.68 -2.72 -8.19
C GLU A 42 9.89 -1.83 -8.54
N ASP A 43 10.08 -1.58 -9.84
CA ASP A 43 11.12 -0.70 -10.36
C ASP A 43 10.96 0.79 -9.98
N GLN A 44 9.90 1.11 -9.24
CA GLN A 44 9.54 2.49 -8.90
C GLN A 44 10.50 3.16 -7.91
N TYR A 45 11.20 2.39 -7.10
CA TYR A 45 12.07 2.91 -6.06
C TYR A 45 13.18 3.80 -6.58
N HIS A 46 13.80 3.44 -7.71
CA HIS A 46 14.84 4.26 -8.33
C HIS A 46 14.33 5.64 -8.80
N LEU A 47 13.04 5.73 -9.16
CA LEU A 47 12.43 7.02 -9.48
C LEU A 47 12.28 7.89 -8.24
N ILE A 48 11.87 7.31 -7.11
CA ILE A 48 11.74 8.03 -5.85
C ILE A 48 13.10 8.55 -5.38
N ASP A 49 14.13 7.69 -5.40
CA ASP A 49 15.51 8.07 -5.06
C ASP A 49 16.03 9.20 -5.97
N ARG A 50 15.73 9.13 -7.28
CA ARG A 50 16.05 10.19 -8.24
C ARG A 50 15.39 11.52 -7.90
N TYR A 51 14.11 11.50 -7.50
CA TYR A 51 13.41 12.74 -7.15
C TYR A 51 13.86 13.29 -5.80
N GLU A 52 14.25 12.47 -4.85
CA GLU A 52 14.89 12.92 -3.63
C GLU A 52 16.22 13.62 -3.95
N ALA A 53 17.07 13.01 -4.77
CA ALA A 53 18.31 13.64 -5.23
C ALA A 53 18.04 14.96 -6.00
N LYS A 54 17.00 15.01 -6.83
CA LYS A 54 16.60 16.23 -7.55
C LYS A 54 16.13 17.34 -6.63
N SER A 55 15.48 16.99 -5.51
CA SER A 55 15.04 17.99 -4.51
C SER A 55 16.20 18.62 -3.76
N GLY A 56 17.35 17.95 -3.69
CA GLY A 56 18.51 18.36 -2.91
C GLY A 56 18.32 18.29 -1.39
N VAL A 57 17.20 17.71 -0.93
CA VAL A 57 16.84 17.60 0.49
C VAL A 57 16.37 16.18 0.78
N ILE A 58 16.83 15.62 1.89
CA ILE A 58 16.27 14.35 2.38
C ILE A 58 14.81 14.59 2.77
N THR A 59 13.92 13.76 2.22
CA THR A 59 12.49 13.87 2.53
C THR A 59 12.21 13.55 4.00
N ASN A 60 11.26 14.24 4.59
CA ASN A 60 10.74 13.94 5.92
C ASN A 60 9.49 13.04 5.88
N GLN A 61 9.04 12.65 4.70
CA GLN A 61 7.84 11.82 4.53
C GLN A 61 8.10 10.33 4.82
N PHE A 62 9.32 9.88 4.50
CA PHE A 62 9.78 8.51 4.73
C PHE A 62 11.31 8.49 4.76
N PHE A 63 11.87 7.39 5.24
CA PHE A 63 13.32 7.19 5.26
C PHE A 63 13.74 6.31 4.06
N THR A 64 14.47 6.88 3.11
CA THR A 64 14.82 6.22 1.84
C THR A 64 15.77 5.03 2.00
N GLY A 65 16.47 4.92 3.13
CA GLY A 65 17.31 3.75 3.44
C GLY A 65 16.55 2.49 3.84
N VAL A 66 15.22 2.56 4.08
CA VAL A 66 14.41 1.42 4.53
C VAL A 66 13.18 1.26 3.65
N LYS A 67 13.10 0.14 2.96
CA LYS A 67 11.97 -0.25 2.12
C LYS A 67 11.13 -1.31 2.86
N PRO A 68 9.83 -1.42 2.59
CA PRO A 68 9.03 -0.69 1.59
C PRO A 68 8.54 0.69 2.06
N TYR A 69 8.25 1.60 1.12
CA TYR A 69 7.68 2.91 1.42
C TYR A 69 6.16 2.86 1.49
N GLN A 70 5.59 3.64 2.42
CA GLN A 70 4.14 3.82 2.50
C GLN A 70 3.64 4.63 1.31
N ARG A 71 2.58 4.16 0.63
CA ARG A 71 1.99 4.82 -0.53
C ARG A 71 1.53 6.24 -0.22
N GLN A 72 0.90 6.44 0.94
CA GLN A 72 0.49 7.78 1.38
C GLN A 72 1.68 8.75 1.48
N ALA A 73 2.79 8.29 2.02
CA ALA A 73 4.00 9.11 2.16
C ALA A 73 4.62 9.45 0.80
N VAL A 74 4.59 8.51 -0.14
CA VAL A 74 5.06 8.76 -1.52
C VAL A 74 4.17 9.77 -2.24
N VAL A 75 2.86 9.68 -2.11
CA VAL A 75 1.93 10.69 -2.66
C VAL A 75 2.21 12.07 -2.06
N ALA A 76 2.38 12.15 -0.74
CA ALA A 76 2.70 13.42 -0.07
C ALA A 76 4.05 14.00 -0.54
N PHE A 77 5.05 13.14 -0.76
CA PHE A 77 6.35 13.53 -1.29
C PHE A 77 6.23 14.17 -2.69
N PHE A 78 5.55 13.51 -3.63
CA PHE A 78 5.34 14.08 -4.96
C PHE A 78 4.50 15.35 -4.94
N GLY A 79 3.51 15.46 -4.07
CA GLY A 79 2.76 16.69 -3.84
C GLY A 79 3.65 17.84 -3.34
N GLY A 80 4.60 17.55 -2.45
CA GLY A 80 5.60 18.51 -2.00
C GLY A 80 6.53 18.98 -3.13
N LEU A 81 7.03 18.07 -3.96
CA LEU A 81 7.86 18.40 -5.12
C LEU A 81 7.12 19.29 -6.14
N ASP A 82 5.84 19.00 -6.37
CA ASP A 82 5.01 19.79 -7.28
C ASP A 82 4.80 21.21 -6.74
N SER A 83 4.51 21.34 -5.45
CA SER A 83 4.35 22.63 -4.77
C SER A 83 5.63 23.49 -4.79
N LEU A 84 6.79 22.86 -4.81
CA LEU A 84 8.10 23.52 -4.95
C LEU A 84 8.45 23.83 -6.40
N GLY A 85 7.63 23.45 -7.36
CA GLY A 85 7.88 23.67 -8.78
C GLY A 85 9.05 22.85 -9.35
N LEU A 86 9.40 21.72 -8.72
CA LEU A 86 10.51 20.87 -9.15
C LEU A 86 10.11 19.88 -10.27
N LEU A 87 8.82 19.70 -10.51
CA LEU A 87 8.28 18.78 -11.52
C LEU A 87 7.94 19.53 -12.83
N GLN A 88 8.96 19.97 -13.56
CA GLN A 88 8.77 20.86 -14.71
C GLN A 88 8.65 20.13 -16.05
N SER A 89 9.40 19.06 -16.24
CA SER A 89 9.43 18.34 -17.50
C SER A 89 8.17 17.46 -17.67
N ASN A 90 7.86 17.08 -18.92
CA ASN A 90 6.78 16.16 -19.22
C ASN A 90 7.02 14.77 -18.55
N ALA A 91 8.28 14.34 -18.46
CA ALA A 91 8.63 13.10 -17.77
C ALA A 91 8.39 13.21 -16.26
N ASP A 92 8.69 14.36 -15.65
CA ASP A 92 8.41 14.57 -14.22
C ASP A 92 6.91 14.52 -13.93
N LYS A 93 6.12 15.18 -14.76
CA LYS A 93 4.65 15.17 -14.65
C LYS A 93 4.08 13.77 -14.85
N PHE A 94 4.58 13.04 -15.85
CA PHE A 94 4.18 11.67 -16.09
C PHE A 94 4.48 10.77 -14.88
N ASN A 95 5.68 10.86 -14.31
CA ASN A 95 6.07 10.06 -13.14
C ASN A 95 5.24 10.43 -11.91
N ARG A 96 5.01 11.72 -11.64
CA ARG A 96 4.10 12.16 -10.58
C ARG A 96 2.71 11.56 -10.77
N ASP A 97 2.15 11.68 -11.97
CA ASP A 97 0.81 11.19 -12.28
C ASP A 97 0.73 9.66 -12.13
N TYR A 98 1.79 8.95 -12.49
CA TYR A 98 1.89 7.52 -12.31
C TYR A 98 1.73 7.13 -10.83
N PHE A 99 2.52 7.71 -9.92
CA PHE A 99 2.43 7.43 -8.50
C PHE A 99 1.11 7.87 -7.88
N THR A 100 0.61 9.05 -8.27
CA THR A 100 -0.62 9.60 -7.70
C THR A 100 -1.88 8.89 -8.21
N ILE A 101 -1.86 8.39 -9.45
CA ILE A 101 -2.96 7.60 -10.01
C ILE A 101 -2.95 6.18 -9.45
N ASP A 102 -1.77 5.55 -9.32
CA ASP A 102 -1.66 4.21 -8.72
C ASP A 102 -2.05 4.19 -7.22
N SER A 103 -1.87 5.31 -6.53
CA SER A 103 -2.24 5.48 -5.13
C SER A 103 -3.37 6.50 -4.97
N TRP A 104 -4.43 6.35 -5.79
CA TRP A 104 -5.52 7.32 -5.87
C TRP A 104 -6.33 7.41 -4.57
N GLU A 105 -6.32 6.39 -3.74
CA GLU A 105 -6.94 6.37 -2.42
C GLU A 105 -6.42 7.49 -1.52
N PHE A 106 -5.17 7.91 -1.71
CA PHE A 106 -4.53 9.00 -0.95
C PHE A 106 -4.50 10.32 -1.72
N SER A 107 -4.37 10.28 -3.05
CA SER A 107 -4.22 11.49 -3.86
C SER A 107 -5.57 12.12 -4.24
N ARG A 108 -6.63 11.30 -4.35
CA ARG A 108 -7.97 11.68 -4.84
C ARG A 108 -7.94 12.51 -6.14
N THR A 109 -6.88 12.32 -6.95
CA THR A 109 -6.71 13.07 -8.19
C THR A 109 -7.82 12.79 -9.21
N PRO A 110 -8.40 13.82 -9.86
CA PRO A 110 -9.41 13.62 -10.93
C PRO A 110 -8.81 12.95 -12.17
N GLU A 111 -7.52 13.10 -12.42
CA GLU A 111 -6.79 12.52 -13.55
C GLU A 111 -6.74 10.98 -13.51
N ARG A 112 -7.08 10.37 -12.38
CA ARG A 112 -7.20 8.92 -12.24
C ARG A 112 -8.24 8.30 -13.17
N MET A 113 -9.29 9.06 -13.52
CA MET A 113 -10.39 8.55 -14.32
C MET A 113 -9.98 8.39 -15.79
N SER A 114 -10.35 7.27 -16.38
CA SER A 114 -10.13 7.01 -17.80
C SER A 114 -11.18 7.75 -18.62
N LYS A 115 -10.75 8.41 -19.69
CA LYS A 115 -11.66 9.07 -20.67
C LYS A 115 -12.46 8.05 -21.48
N LYS A 116 -11.92 6.83 -21.64
CA LYS A 116 -12.54 5.72 -22.38
C LYS A 116 -12.31 4.44 -21.59
N SER A 117 -13.22 4.13 -20.67
CA SER A 117 -13.22 2.84 -19.97
C SER A 117 -13.71 1.74 -20.91
N LEU A 118 -13.24 0.51 -20.64
CA LEU A 118 -13.78 -0.67 -21.30
C LEU A 118 -15.23 -0.95 -20.81
N PRO A 119 -16.01 -1.79 -21.53
CA PRO A 119 -17.31 -2.22 -21.03
C PRO A 119 -17.23 -2.77 -19.59
N TRP A 120 -18.35 -2.70 -18.86
CA TRP A 120 -18.47 -3.16 -17.46
C TRP A 120 -17.58 -2.42 -16.45
N ASN A 121 -17.24 -1.16 -16.72
CA ASN A 121 -16.38 -0.32 -15.86
C ASN A 121 -14.95 -0.85 -15.66
N ILE A 122 -14.47 -1.74 -16.55
CA ILE A 122 -13.09 -2.21 -16.55
C ILE A 122 -12.17 -1.03 -16.92
N TYR A 123 -11.10 -0.83 -16.17
CA TYR A 123 -10.18 0.31 -16.28
C TYR A 123 -10.88 1.68 -16.27
N LYS A 124 -11.94 1.81 -15.46
CA LYS A 124 -12.55 3.11 -15.20
C LYS A 124 -11.59 4.04 -14.46
N VAL A 125 -10.85 3.50 -13.49
CA VAL A 125 -9.62 4.08 -12.97
C VAL A 125 -8.46 3.54 -13.78
N LYS A 126 -7.53 4.39 -14.19
CA LYS A 126 -6.44 4.03 -15.12
C LYS A 126 -5.49 2.97 -14.57
N SER A 127 -5.28 2.95 -13.26
CA SER A 127 -4.39 1.99 -12.59
C SER A 127 -5.02 0.62 -12.34
N ASP A 128 -6.35 0.54 -12.30
CA ASP A 128 -7.03 -0.64 -11.78
C ASP A 128 -7.90 -1.30 -12.84
N PHE A 129 -7.79 -2.60 -12.97
CA PHE A 129 -8.71 -3.40 -13.77
C PHE A 129 -10.14 -3.30 -13.20
N GLY A 130 -10.27 -3.44 -11.89
CA GLY A 130 -11.49 -3.22 -11.15
C GLY A 130 -11.21 -2.43 -9.87
N HIS A 131 -12.17 -1.64 -9.43
CA HIS A 131 -12.03 -0.86 -8.22
C HIS A 131 -13.37 -0.70 -7.49
N VAL A 132 -13.28 -0.50 -6.17
CA VAL A 132 -14.38 -0.01 -5.34
C VAL A 132 -13.88 1.24 -4.62
N ASP A 133 -14.68 2.30 -4.62
CA ASP A 133 -14.39 3.55 -3.93
C ASP A 133 -15.67 3.98 -3.22
N THR A 134 -15.74 3.71 -1.93
CA THR A 134 -16.86 4.07 -1.06
C THR A 134 -16.35 4.79 0.18
N ASP A 135 -17.27 5.40 0.93
CA ASP A 135 -16.91 6.03 2.19
C ASP A 135 -16.35 4.98 3.17
N GLY A 136 -15.11 5.16 3.60
CA GLY A 136 -14.41 4.25 4.50
C GLY A 136 -13.90 2.94 3.91
N PHE A 137 -14.06 2.69 2.59
CA PHE A 137 -13.51 1.49 1.97
C PHE A 137 -13.09 1.75 0.52
N ASP A 138 -11.86 1.43 0.22
CA ASP A 138 -11.33 1.39 -1.14
C ASP A 138 -10.71 0.04 -1.45
N LEU A 139 -10.85 -0.40 -2.70
CA LEU A 139 -10.33 -1.66 -3.22
C LEU A 139 -9.76 -1.43 -4.61
N HIS A 140 -8.56 -1.88 -4.82
CA HIS A 140 -7.87 -1.98 -6.10
C HIS A 140 -7.74 -3.45 -6.48
N MET A 141 -8.04 -3.79 -7.71
CA MET A 141 -7.89 -5.13 -8.25
C MET A 141 -7.26 -5.06 -9.63
N SER A 142 -6.15 -5.75 -9.81
CA SER A 142 -5.42 -5.79 -11.07
C SER A 142 -4.95 -7.20 -11.42
N PRO A 143 -5.05 -7.63 -12.69
CA PRO A 143 -4.47 -8.88 -13.13
C PRO A 143 -2.95 -8.78 -13.19
N VAL A 144 -2.28 -9.85 -12.84
CA VAL A 144 -0.84 -10.01 -12.99
C VAL A 144 -0.59 -10.96 -14.17
N LEU A 145 0.06 -10.45 -15.20
CA LEU A 145 0.38 -11.22 -16.40
C LEU A 145 1.84 -10.99 -16.75
N TYR A 146 2.59 -12.07 -16.88
CA TYR A 146 3.96 -12.04 -17.36
C TYR A 146 4.19 -13.20 -18.34
N VAL A 147 4.80 -12.91 -19.47
CA VAL A 147 5.20 -13.91 -20.45
C VAL A 147 6.67 -13.66 -20.80
N GLY A 148 7.50 -14.65 -20.50
CA GLY A 148 8.90 -14.68 -20.88
C GLY A 148 9.15 -15.76 -21.92
N TYR A 149 10.00 -15.47 -22.90
CA TYR A 149 10.48 -16.44 -23.88
C TYR A 149 11.99 -16.26 -24.06
N GLY A 150 12.71 -17.35 -24.04
CA GLY A 150 14.16 -17.35 -24.20
C GLY A 150 14.66 -18.59 -24.93
N LYS A 151 15.89 -18.53 -25.40
CA LYS A 151 16.61 -19.68 -25.95
C LYS A 151 17.96 -19.79 -25.26
N ASP A 152 18.21 -20.95 -24.67
CA ASP A 152 19.53 -21.31 -24.17
C ASP A 152 20.25 -22.11 -25.24
N ASN A 153 21.53 -21.79 -25.47
CA ASN A 153 22.35 -22.48 -26.48
C ASN A 153 22.71 -23.91 -26.06
N THR A 154 22.52 -24.26 -24.80
CA THR A 154 22.75 -25.60 -24.25
C THR A 154 21.54 -26.51 -24.35
N LEU A 155 20.33 -25.92 -24.58
CA LEU A 155 19.09 -26.66 -24.69
C LEU A 155 18.63 -26.75 -26.15
N SER A 156 18.09 -27.91 -26.51
CA SER A 156 17.52 -28.13 -27.85
C SER A 156 16.21 -27.38 -28.08
N GLU A 157 15.47 -27.12 -27.02
CA GLU A 157 14.15 -26.48 -27.06
C GLU A 157 14.18 -25.09 -26.45
N PRO A 158 13.31 -24.17 -26.89
CA PRO A 158 13.20 -22.86 -26.27
C PRO A 158 12.58 -22.98 -24.86
N VAL A 159 13.01 -22.10 -23.97
CA VAL A 159 12.45 -21.97 -22.64
C VAL A 159 11.38 -20.86 -22.63
N TRP A 160 10.33 -21.09 -21.91
CA TRP A 160 9.28 -20.08 -21.74
C TRP A 160 8.78 -20.04 -20.28
N GLN A 161 8.29 -18.90 -19.90
CA GLN A 161 7.67 -18.69 -18.60
C GLN A 161 6.35 -17.93 -18.80
N ASN A 162 5.34 -18.38 -18.11
CA ASN A 162 4.03 -17.71 -18.05
C ASN A 162 3.62 -17.57 -16.59
N THR A 163 3.33 -16.34 -16.18
CA THR A 163 2.80 -16.01 -14.86
C THR A 163 1.42 -15.43 -15.03
N ARG A 164 0.46 -15.95 -14.27
CA ARG A 164 -0.92 -15.46 -14.22
C ARG A 164 -1.32 -15.28 -12.77
N GLY A 165 -1.99 -14.17 -12.49
CA GLY A 165 -2.39 -13.91 -11.11
C GLY A 165 -3.33 -12.72 -10.97
N VAL A 166 -3.54 -12.36 -9.72
CA VAL A 166 -4.31 -11.20 -9.32
C VAL A 166 -3.63 -10.52 -8.14
N GLU A 167 -3.58 -9.21 -8.20
CA GLU A 167 -3.17 -8.33 -7.11
C GLU A 167 -4.40 -7.63 -6.56
N LEU A 168 -4.53 -7.62 -5.24
CA LEU A 168 -5.59 -6.97 -4.50
C LEU A 168 -4.99 -6.05 -3.45
N ARG A 169 -5.42 -4.81 -3.43
CA ARG A 169 -5.13 -3.85 -2.37
C ARG A 169 -6.43 -3.28 -1.86
N ALA A 170 -6.58 -3.20 -0.56
CA ALA A 170 -7.74 -2.56 0.06
C ALA A 170 -7.31 -1.72 1.25
N ASN A 171 -8.08 -0.68 1.52
CA ASN A 171 -7.92 0.14 2.69
C ASN A 171 -9.30 0.33 3.35
N ILE A 172 -9.35 0.12 4.65
CA ILE A 172 -10.59 0.17 5.45
C ILE A 172 -10.45 1.32 6.44
N ASP A 173 -11.30 2.32 6.31
CA ASP A 173 -11.37 3.50 7.19
C ASP A 173 -10.04 4.29 7.29
N GLY A 174 -9.11 4.10 6.33
CA GLY A 174 -7.76 4.61 6.46
C GLY A 174 -6.98 4.04 7.65
N LYS A 175 -7.44 2.93 8.25
CA LYS A 175 -6.86 2.32 9.46
C LYS A 175 -6.30 0.93 9.23
N VAL A 176 -6.83 0.20 8.27
CA VAL A 176 -6.39 -1.17 7.96
C VAL A 176 -6.09 -1.26 6.48
N GLY A 177 -4.82 -1.47 6.15
CA GLY A 177 -4.38 -1.79 4.79
C GLY A 177 -4.30 -3.31 4.60
N VAL A 178 -4.87 -3.81 3.51
CA VAL A 178 -4.80 -5.22 3.12
C VAL A 178 -4.12 -5.30 1.75
N TYR A 179 -3.16 -6.19 1.62
CA TYR A 179 -2.48 -6.49 0.36
C TYR A 179 -2.47 -8.00 0.15
N SER A 180 -2.83 -8.44 -1.04
CA SER A 180 -2.78 -9.84 -1.45
C SER A 180 -2.26 -9.94 -2.88
N PHE A 181 -1.30 -10.82 -3.09
CA PHE A 181 -0.75 -11.15 -4.40
C PHE A 181 -0.78 -12.66 -4.57
N ILE A 182 -1.56 -13.12 -5.54
CA ILE A 182 -1.72 -14.54 -5.83
C ILE A 182 -1.32 -14.75 -7.28
N SER A 183 -0.31 -15.57 -7.51
CA SER A 183 0.15 -15.88 -8.86
C SER A 183 0.49 -17.35 -9.03
N GLU A 184 0.26 -17.85 -10.24
CA GLU A 184 0.69 -19.15 -10.72
C GLU A 184 1.77 -18.95 -11.76
N ASN A 185 2.90 -19.64 -11.59
CA ASN A 185 4.02 -19.60 -12.51
C ASN A 185 4.17 -20.94 -13.20
N GLN A 186 4.23 -20.93 -14.53
CA GLN A 186 4.54 -22.10 -15.34
C GLN A 186 5.79 -21.80 -16.15
N ALA A 187 6.77 -22.69 -16.08
CA ALA A 187 8.00 -22.59 -16.84
C ALA A 187 8.39 -23.94 -17.44
N VAL A 188 8.98 -23.95 -18.62
CA VAL A 188 9.55 -25.12 -19.30
C VAL A 188 10.94 -24.75 -19.77
#